data_0dbe23d2b48a50c5e26d3754fc152569
#
_entry.id   0dbe23d2b48a50c5e26d3754fc152569
#
_cell.length_a   1.000
_cell.length_b   1.000
_cell.length_c   1.000
_cell.angle_alpha   90.00
_cell.angle_beta   90.00
_cell.angle_gamma   90.00
#
_symmetry.space_group_name_H-M   'P 1'
#
loop_
_entity.id
_entity.type
_entity.pdbx_description
1 polymer ?
#
loop_
_entity_poly.entity_id
_entity_poly.type
_entity_poly.pdbx_seq_one_letter_code
_entity_poly.pdbx_strand_id
1 'polypeptide(L)'
;MAQLNPRQREAVRYIDGPLLVLAGAGSGKTSVITEKIAYLVNTCGINASHVAAVTFTNKAAREMKERVGRLLRGNAAEGLTVSTFHQLGLRIIRAQRKELGLKSGFSIFDAEDTRTLIRDLLIQQHGAE
;
A
#
# COMPACT_ATOMS: atom_id res chain seq x y z
N MET A 1 -20.04 -13.71 -0.44
CA MET A 1 -19.38 -12.94 -1.52
C MET A 1 -20.20 -11.72 -1.87
N ALA A 2 -19.59 -10.54 -1.90
CA ALA A 2 -20.25 -9.37 -2.43
C ALA A 2 -20.50 -9.59 -3.94
N GLN A 3 -21.74 -9.50 -4.35
CA GLN A 3 -22.10 -9.65 -5.75
C GLN A 3 -21.76 -8.36 -6.50
N LEU A 4 -20.80 -8.44 -7.42
CA LEU A 4 -20.40 -7.29 -8.23
C LEU A 4 -21.45 -6.96 -9.28
N ASN A 5 -21.76 -5.68 -9.47
CA ASN A 5 -22.58 -5.22 -10.59
C ASN A 5 -21.78 -5.30 -11.92
N PRO A 6 -22.45 -5.12 -13.08
CA PRO A 6 -21.78 -5.23 -14.39
C PRO A 6 -20.59 -4.28 -14.56
N ARG A 7 -20.67 -3.04 -14.08
CA ARG A 7 -19.58 -2.05 -14.16
C ARG A 7 -18.40 -2.43 -13.28
N GLN A 8 -18.67 -2.95 -12.09
CA GLN A 8 -17.62 -3.46 -11.18
C GLN A 8 -16.93 -4.66 -11.80
N ARG A 9 -17.66 -5.59 -12.40
CA ARG A 9 -17.05 -6.73 -13.09
C ARG A 9 -16.19 -6.31 -14.28
N GLU A 10 -16.62 -5.32 -15.03
CA GLU A 10 -15.82 -4.74 -16.12
C GLU A 10 -14.50 -4.17 -15.58
N ALA A 11 -14.53 -3.41 -14.49
CA ALA A 11 -13.33 -2.88 -13.84
C ALA A 11 -12.38 -3.98 -13.35
N VAL A 12 -12.90 -5.06 -12.78
CA VAL A 12 -12.12 -6.22 -12.32
C VAL A 12 -11.41 -6.89 -13.49
N ARG A 13 -12.08 -7.08 -14.61
CA ARG A 13 -11.57 -7.83 -15.77
C ARG A 13 -10.68 -7.03 -16.71
N TYR A 14 -10.69 -5.71 -16.63
CA TYR A 14 -9.85 -4.87 -17.47
C TYR A 14 -8.38 -4.96 -17.04
N ILE A 15 -7.52 -5.50 -17.90
CA ILE A 15 -6.08 -5.69 -17.63
C ILE A 15 -5.17 -5.17 -18.75
N ASP A 16 -5.74 -4.57 -19.79
CA ASP A 16 -4.98 -4.20 -20.99
C ASP A 16 -4.21 -2.88 -20.86
N GLY A 17 -4.35 -2.20 -19.74
CA GLY A 17 -3.64 -0.94 -19.48
C GLY A 17 -4.11 -0.25 -18.21
N PRO A 18 -3.70 1.00 -17.99
CA PRO A 18 -4.14 1.80 -16.87
C PRO A 18 -5.66 1.98 -16.85
N LEU A 19 -6.23 1.91 -15.66
CA LEU A 19 -7.67 2.06 -15.44
C LEU A 19 -7.92 3.02 -14.28
N LEU A 20 -8.75 4.03 -14.51
CA LEU A 20 -9.29 4.89 -13.46
C LEU A 20 -10.76 4.54 -13.24
N VAL A 21 -11.10 4.23 -11.99
CA VAL A 21 -12.49 3.96 -11.58
C VAL A 21 -12.96 5.07 -10.66
N LEU A 22 -13.96 5.80 -11.08
CA LEU A 22 -14.61 6.83 -10.27
C LEU A 22 -15.83 6.22 -9.57
N ALA A 23 -15.81 6.26 -8.25
CA ALA A 23 -16.87 5.67 -7.45
C ALA A 23 -17.09 6.48 -6.16
N GLY A 24 -18.36 6.64 -5.78
CA GLY A 24 -18.73 7.33 -4.55
C GLY A 24 -18.42 6.53 -3.29
N ALA A 25 -18.47 7.17 -2.13
CA ALA A 25 -18.35 6.50 -0.85
C ALA A 25 -19.43 5.41 -0.69
N GLY A 26 -19.07 4.25 -0.15
CA GLY A 26 -20.00 3.13 0.05
C GLY A 26 -20.37 2.36 -1.23
N SER A 27 -19.74 2.63 -2.36
CA SER A 27 -20.03 1.99 -3.65
C SER A 27 -19.33 0.63 -3.87
N GLY A 28 -18.63 0.10 -2.88
CA GLY A 28 -17.94 -1.19 -2.98
C GLY A 28 -16.57 -1.12 -3.67
N LYS A 29 -15.88 0.01 -3.64
CA LYS A 29 -14.53 0.18 -4.21
C LYS A 29 -13.52 -0.85 -3.71
N THR A 30 -13.53 -1.12 -2.42
CA THR A 30 -12.62 -2.11 -1.81
C THR A 30 -12.91 -3.52 -2.33
N SER A 31 -14.17 -3.87 -2.53
CA SER A 31 -14.56 -5.15 -3.13
C SER A 31 -14.06 -5.28 -4.56
N VAL A 32 -14.10 -4.22 -5.35
CA VAL A 32 -13.56 -4.20 -6.73
C VAL A 32 -12.05 -4.48 -6.70
N ILE A 33 -11.30 -3.82 -5.84
CA ILE A 33 -9.85 -4.00 -5.74
C ILE A 33 -9.49 -5.42 -5.29
N THR A 34 -10.14 -5.93 -4.25
CA THR A 34 -9.86 -7.27 -3.73
C THR A 34 -10.23 -8.37 -4.73
N GLU A 35 -11.36 -8.24 -5.42
CA GLU A 35 -11.76 -9.16 -6.49
C GLU A 35 -10.82 -9.07 -7.70
N LYS A 36 -10.33 -7.88 -8.04
CA LYS A 36 -9.33 -7.71 -9.10
C LYS A 36 -8.02 -8.41 -8.76
N ILE A 37 -7.53 -8.29 -7.54
CA ILE A 37 -6.32 -9.01 -7.09
C ILE A 37 -6.53 -10.51 -7.24
N ALA A 38 -7.66 -11.03 -6.77
CA ALA A 38 -7.99 -12.45 -6.91
C ALA A 38 -8.08 -12.88 -8.39
N TYR A 39 -8.66 -12.06 -9.23
CA TYR A 39 -8.74 -12.31 -10.67
C TYR A 39 -7.35 -12.37 -11.33
N LEU A 40 -6.47 -11.42 -11.01
CA LEU A 40 -5.10 -11.39 -11.53
C LEU A 40 -4.32 -12.63 -11.15
N VAL A 41 -4.42 -13.08 -9.92
CA VAL A 41 -3.68 -14.24 -9.41
C VAL A 41 -4.33 -15.55 -9.85
N ASN A 42 -5.63 -15.74 -9.61
CA ASN A 42 -6.31 -17.02 -9.84
C ASN A 42 -6.66 -17.26 -11.30
N THR A 43 -7.04 -16.23 -12.04
CA THR A 43 -7.54 -16.38 -13.42
C THR A 43 -6.46 -16.03 -14.45
N CYS A 44 -5.74 -14.92 -14.25
CA CYS A 44 -4.70 -14.49 -15.17
C CYS A 44 -3.35 -15.16 -14.93
N GLY A 45 -3.18 -15.91 -13.84
CA GLY A 45 -1.95 -16.62 -13.52
C GLY A 45 -0.78 -15.73 -13.15
N ILE A 46 -1.03 -14.48 -12.75
CA ILE A 46 0.01 -13.55 -12.32
C ILE A 46 0.47 -13.94 -10.91
N ASN A 47 1.78 -14.09 -10.73
CA ASN A 47 2.32 -14.36 -9.41
C ASN A 47 2.03 -13.20 -8.46
N ALA A 48 1.55 -13.51 -7.27
CA ALA A 48 1.19 -12.50 -6.26
C ALA A 48 2.36 -11.56 -5.90
N SER A 49 3.60 -12.02 -6.01
CA SER A 49 4.79 -11.19 -5.80
C SER A 49 4.93 -10.02 -6.79
N HIS A 50 4.23 -10.08 -7.92
CA HIS A 50 4.19 -9.02 -8.91
C HIS A 50 2.99 -8.08 -8.75
N VAL A 51 2.20 -8.26 -7.71
CA VAL A 51 1.02 -7.44 -7.43
C VAL A 51 1.26 -6.61 -6.18
N ALA A 52 1.00 -5.32 -6.28
CA ALA A 52 1.04 -4.40 -5.14
C ALA A 52 -0.28 -3.63 -5.05
N ALA A 53 -0.90 -3.69 -3.89
CA ALA A 53 -2.09 -2.91 -3.55
C ALA A 53 -1.77 -1.93 -2.43
N VAL A 54 -2.07 -0.66 -2.66
CA VAL A 54 -1.76 0.39 -1.70
C VAL A 54 -2.99 1.16 -1.28
N THR A 55 -3.02 1.55 -0.02
CA THR A 55 -4.09 2.32 0.60
C THR A 55 -3.51 3.50 1.38
N PHE A 56 -4.37 4.35 1.92
CA PHE A 56 -3.92 5.50 2.72
C PHE A 56 -3.74 5.19 4.20
N THR A 57 -4.45 4.20 4.75
CA THR A 57 -4.42 3.90 6.18
C THR A 57 -4.00 2.47 6.46
N ASN A 58 -3.34 2.26 7.61
CA ASN A 58 -2.96 0.92 8.08
C ASN A 58 -4.19 0.03 8.31
N LYS A 59 -5.29 0.61 8.79
CA LYS A 59 -6.55 -0.11 8.97
C LYS A 59 -7.07 -0.65 7.65
N ALA A 60 -7.15 0.20 6.62
CA ALA A 60 -7.61 -0.20 5.28
C ALA A 60 -6.69 -1.26 4.66
N ALA A 61 -5.38 -1.15 4.85
CA ALA A 61 -4.42 -2.15 4.38
C ALA A 61 -4.64 -3.52 5.05
N ARG A 62 -4.87 -3.55 6.35
CA ARG A 62 -5.17 -4.79 7.08
C ARG A 62 -6.47 -5.44 6.61
N GLU A 63 -7.53 -4.65 6.50
CA GLU A 63 -8.83 -5.13 6.01
C GLU A 63 -8.73 -5.69 4.59
N MET A 64 -8.01 -5.01 3.70
CA MET A 64 -7.76 -5.49 2.34
C MET A 64 -6.98 -6.79 2.34
N LYS A 65 -5.92 -6.90 3.14
CA LYS A 65 -5.11 -8.11 3.26
C LYS A 65 -5.94 -9.31 3.73
N GLU A 66 -6.81 -9.10 4.72
CA GLU A 66 -7.70 -10.15 5.21
C GLU A 66 -8.69 -10.60 4.14
N ARG A 67 -9.31 -9.67 3.43
CA ARG A 67 -10.25 -9.98 2.34
C ARG A 67 -9.60 -10.75 1.21
N VAL A 68 -8.43 -10.31 0.77
CA VAL A 68 -7.66 -11.01 -0.27
C VAL A 68 -7.25 -12.40 0.20
N GLY A 69 -6.82 -12.54 1.46
CA GLY A 69 -6.48 -13.83 2.05
C GLY A 69 -7.62 -14.85 2.04
N ARG A 70 -8.87 -14.38 2.13
CA ARG A 70 -10.05 -15.25 2.00
C ARG A 70 -10.34 -15.66 0.57
N LEU A 71 -9.99 -14.83 -0.40
CA LEU A 71 -10.21 -15.08 -1.82
C LEU A 71 -9.11 -15.94 -2.45
N LEU A 72 -7.89 -15.83 -1.94
CA LEU A 72 -6.72 -16.58 -2.40
C LEU A 72 -6.46 -17.73 -1.44
N ARG A 73 -6.44 -18.96 -1.97
CA ARG A 73 -6.28 -20.18 -1.18
C ARG A 73 -4.82 -20.63 -1.17
N GLY A 74 -4.42 -21.25 -0.04
CA GLY A 74 -3.09 -21.82 0.13
C GLY A 74 -2.00 -20.74 0.03
N ASN A 75 -0.96 -21.01 -0.73
CA ASN A 75 0.18 -20.12 -0.92
C ASN A 75 -0.02 -19.08 -2.04
N ALA A 76 -1.23 -18.97 -2.61
CA ALA A 76 -1.49 -18.09 -3.75
C ALA A 76 -1.27 -16.60 -3.43
N ALA A 77 -1.41 -16.20 -2.16
CA ALA A 77 -1.15 -14.83 -1.70
C ALA A 77 0.30 -14.57 -1.31
N GLU A 78 1.19 -15.56 -1.39
CA GLU A 78 2.57 -15.41 -0.98
C GLU A 78 3.30 -14.39 -1.85
N GLY A 79 3.95 -13.43 -1.20
CA GLY A 79 4.66 -12.34 -1.86
C GLY A 79 3.80 -11.14 -2.25
N LEU A 80 2.47 -11.21 -2.09
CA LEU A 80 1.58 -10.08 -2.34
C LEU A 80 1.92 -8.90 -1.42
N THR A 81 2.06 -7.71 -2.00
CA THR A 81 2.22 -6.48 -1.25
C THR A 81 0.86 -5.82 -1.04
N VAL A 82 0.46 -5.71 0.22
CA VAL A 82 -0.70 -4.89 0.64
C VAL A 82 -0.24 -3.97 1.76
N SER A 83 -0.17 -2.69 1.50
CA SER A 83 0.38 -1.73 2.45
C SER A 83 -0.16 -0.32 2.23
N THR A 84 0.21 0.60 3.09
CA THR A 84 0.05 2.03 2.82
C THR A 84 1.14 2.52 1.86
N PHE A 85 0.92 3.70 1.25
CA PHE A 85 1.95 4.36 0.43
C PHE A 85 3.22 4.63 1.23
N HIS A 86 3.09 5.08 2.48
CA HIS A 86 4.24 5.33 3.36
C HIS A 86 5.05 4.06 3.65
N GLN A 87 4.37 2.96 3.94
CA GLN A 87 5.00 1.67 4.20
C GLN A 87 5.73 1.14 2.96
N LEU A 88 5.12 1.26 1.79
CA LEU A 88 5.74 0.88 0.53
C LEU A 88 7.00 1.72 0.25
N GLY A 89 6.90 3.04 0.42
CA GLY A 89 8.03 3.94 0.27
C GLY A 89 9.18 3.61 1.21
N LEU A 90 8.87 3.34 2.48
CA LEU A 90 9.86 2.93 3.48
C LEU A 90 10.55 1.60 3.11
N ARG A 91 9.80 0.64 2.60
CA ARG A 91 10.35 -0.64 2.14
C ARG A 91 11.34 -0.45 0.99
N ILE A 92 11.01 0.43 0.03
CA ILE A 92 11.90 0.76 -1.08
C ILE A 92 13.18 1.45 -0.57
N ILE A 93 13.05 2.41 0.33
CA ILE A 93 14.20 3.10 0.94
C ILE A 93 15.11 2.12 1.69
N ARG A 94 14.55 1.22 2.46
CA ARG A 94 15.32 0.19 3.17
C ARG A 94 16.06 -0.75 2.22
N ALA A 95 15.42 -1.15 1.13
CA ALA A 95 16.04 -2.00 0.12
C ALA A 95 17.21 -1.29 -0.60
N GLN A 96 17.09 0.02 -0.81
CA GLN A 96 18.07 0.84 -1.52
C GLN A 96 18.93 1.70 -0.58
N ARG A 97 18.96 1.40 0.71
CA ARG A 97 19.64 2.22 1.71
C ARG A 97 21.13 2.46 1.43
N LYS A 98 21.82 1.48 0.88
CA LYS A 98 23.24 1.59 0.53
C LYS A 98 23.46 2.61 -0.59
N GLU A 99 22.64 2.58 -1.59
CA GLU A 99 22.67 3.53 -2.71
C GLU A 99 22.40 4.97 -2.24
N LEU A 100 21.56 5.11 -1.22
CA LEU A 100 21.21 6.40 -0.62
C LEU A 100 22.22 6.86 0.47
N GLY A 101 23.23 6.06 0.79
CA GLY A 101 24.16 6.37 1.87
C GLY A 101 23.58 6.29 3.28
N LEU A 102 22.46 5.59 3.45
CA LEU A 102 21.80 5.42 4.75
C LEU A 102 22.33 4.19 5.49
N LYS A 103 22.52 4.33 6.80
CA LYS A 103 22.89 3.22 7.68
C LYS A 103 21.68 2.35 8.00
N SER A 104 21.90 1.09 8.36
CA SER A 104 20.85 0.26 8.95
C SER A 104 20.40 0.90 10.28
N GLY A 105 19.08 0.93 10.52
CA GLY A 105 18.55 1.59 11.71
C GLY A 105 18.41 3.11 11.58
N PHE A 106 18.40 3.65 10.36
CA PHE A 106 18.09 5.06 10.14
C PHE A 106 16.71 5.42 10.71
N SER A 107 16.56 6.65 11.20
CA SER A 107 15.32 7.17 11.77
C SER A 107 14.46 7.82 10.69
N ILE A 108 13.14 7.71 10.88
CA ILE A 108 12.15 8.37 10.05
C ILE A 108 11.54 9.49 10.88
N PHE A 109 11.60 10.70 10.35
CA PHE A 109 11.06 11.88 11.01
C PHE A 109 9.72 12.26 10.37
N ASP A 110 8.71 12.44 11.22
CA ASP A 110 7.49 13.15 10.83
C ASP A 110 7.68 14.68 10.97
N ALA A 111 6.62 15.45 10.72
CA ALA A 111 6.66 16.89 10.81
C ALA A 111 6.97 17.39 12.24
N GLU A 112 6.49 16.69 13.26
CA GLU A 112 6.71 17.03 14.66
C GLU A 112 8.16 16.76 15.09
N ASP A 113 8.71 15.59 14.72
CA ASP A 113 10.11 15.24 14.94
C ASP A 113 11.03 16.27 14.29
N THR A 114 10.73 16.70 13.08
CA THR A 114 11.49 17.71 12.34
C THR A 114 11.46 19.06 13.06
N ARG A 115 10.30 19.49 13.54
CA ARG A 115 10.17 20.75 14.32
C ARG A 115 10.96 20.70 15.62
N THR A 116 10.90 19.57 16.31
CA THR A 116 11.63 19.37 17.56
C THR A 116 13.13 19.45 17.32
N LEU A 117 13.64 18.76 16.31
CA LEU A 117 15.06 18.82 15.96
C LEU A 117 15.51 20.23 15.60
N ILE A 118 14.77 20.96 14.79
CA ILE A 118 15.08 22.34 14.40
C ILE A 118 15.10 23.24 15.66
N ARG A 119 14.13 23.10 16.54
CA ARG A 119 14.08 23.84 17.80
C ARG A 119 15.31 23.60 18.66
N ASP A 120 15.68 22.33 18.84
CA ASP A 120 16.83 21.95 19.65
C ASP A 120 18.14 22.49 19.08
N LEU A 121 18.30 22.44 17.76
CA LEU A 121 19.45 23.01 17.07
C LEU A 121 19.54 24.53 17.22
N LEU A 122 18.41 25.23 17.14
CA LEU A 122 18.37 26.67 17.36
C LEU A 122 18.73 27.04 18.77
N ILE A 123 18.25 26.32 19.78
CA ILE A 123 18.61 26.51 21.19
C ILE A 123 20.11 26.29 21.40
N GLN A 124 20.69 25.28 20.80
CA GLN A 124 22.14 25.03 20.88
C GLN A 124 22.97 26.16 20.27
N GLN A 125 22.51 26.77 19.17
CA GLN A 125 23.24 27.84 18.49
C GLN A 125 23.11 29.19 19.16
N HIS A 126 21.94 29.50 19.69
CA HIS A 126 21.61 30.85 20.16
C HIS A 126 21.44 30.94 21.69
N GLY A 127 21.55 29.82 22.40
CA GLY A 127 21.24 29.76 23.84
C GLY A 127 19.73 29.78 24.10
N ALA A 128 19.36 29.35 25.28
CA ALA A 128 17.98 29.51 25.76
C ALA A 128 17.84 30.95 26.29
N GLU A 129 17.16 31.85 25.56
CA GLU A 129 16.62 33.07 26.12
C GLU A 129 15.28 32.80 26.78
#